data_8aa3f118973e4a6412ad595c37562b9c
#
_entry.id   8aa3f118973e4a6412ad595c37562b9c
#
_cell.length_a   1.000
_cell.length_b   1.000
_cell.length_c   1.000
_cell.angle_alpha   90.00
_cell.angle_beta   90.00
_cell.angle_gamma   90.00
#
_symmetry.space_group_name_H-M   'P 1'
#
loop_
_entity.id
_entity.type
_entity.pdbx_description
1 polymer ?
#
loop_
_entity_poly.entity_id
_entity_poly.type
_entity_poly.pdbx_seq_one_letter_code
_entity_poly.pdbx_strand_id
1 'polypeptide(L)'
;MFVALLTAISSFADGKYVVIDGLRFFVRTDTKEAILFDNSYSGNITVPEKITDEGVEYTVTSFANGCFSNCKSLTSVSIPSSVTSIGSWCFAYCEELKSITIPSSVTSLGEVCF
;
A
#
# COMPACT_ATOMS: atom_id res chain seq x y z
N MET A 1 2.74 -1.10 -34.67
CA MET A 1 2.96 -1.19 -34.00
C MET A 1 2.30 -1.71 -33.13
N PHE A 2 2.13 -2.39 -32.82
CA PHE A 2 1.41 -3.02 -31.92
C PHE A 2 1.00 -2.14 -30.81
N VAL A 3 1.08 -0.94 -31.08
CA VAL A 3 0.73 0.04 -30.08
C VAL A 3 -0.74 -0.07 -29.72
N ALA A 4 -1.58 -0.31 -30.72
CA ALA A 4 -3.01 -0.44 -30.44
C ALA A 4 -3.30 -1.62 -29.54
N LEU A 5 -2.61 -2.72 -29.77
CA LEU A 5 -2.78 -3.90 -28.95
C LEU A 5 -2.30 -3.63 -27.54
N LEU A 6 -1.17 -2.94 -27.40
CA LEU A 6 -0.67 -2.60 -26.10
C LEU A 6 -1.64 -1.68 -25.38
N THR A 7 -2.26 -0.78 -26.10
CA THR A 7 -3.20 0.14 -25.48
C THR A 7 -4.39 -0.62 -24.91
N ALA A 8 -4.88 -1.61 -25.63
CA ALA A 8 -5.99 -2.42 -25.14
C ALA A 8 -5.59 -3.16 -23.87
N ILE A 9 -4.36 -3.65 -23.83
CA ILE A 9 -3.88 -4.35 -22.66
C ILE A 9 -3.66 -3.38 -21.52
N SER A 10 -3.21 -2.18 -21.81
CA SER A 10 -2.90 -1.23 -20.76
C SER A 10 -4.13 -0.79 -19.99
N SER A 11 -5.34 -1.00 -20.53
CA SER A 11 -6.53 -0.70 -19.75
C SER A 11 -6.61 -1.61 -18.52
N PHE A 12 -5.98 -2.79 -18.58
CA PHE A 12 -5.88 -3.64 -17.42
C PHE A 12 -4.53 -3.50 -16.75
N ALA A 13 -3.55 -3.03 -17.51
CA ALA A 13 -2.18 -2.94 -17.03
C ALA A 13 -1.77 -1.51 -16.78
N ASP A 14 -2.72 -0.66 -16.36
CA ASP A 14 -2.39 0.69 -15.95
C ASP A 14 -1.59 0.69 -14.67
N GLY A 15 -1.24 -0.47 -14.22
CA GLY A 15 -0.44 -0.62 -13.03
C GLY A 15 0.54 -1.76 -13.14
N LYS A 16 1.42 -1.83 -12.18
CA LYS A 16 2.39 -2.91 -12.08
C LYS A 16 2.78 -3.07 -10.63
N TYR A 17 3.40 -4.21 -10.32
CA TYR A 17 3.86 -4.49 -8.96
C TYR A 17 5.33 -4.10 -8.83
N VAL A 18 5.67 -3.43 -7.75
CA VAL A 18 7.05 -3.05 -7.47
C VAL A 18 7.38 -3.35 -6.01
N VAL A 19 8.65 -3.59 -5.73
CA VAL A 19 9.14 -3.81 -4.37
C VAL A 19 10.17 -2.75 -4.07
N ILE A 20 9.92 -1.97 -3.02
CA ILE A 20 10.84 -0.90 -2.61
C ILE A 20 11.16 -1.13 -1.13
N ASP A 21 12.44 -1.35 -0.82
CA ASP A 21 12.90 -1.56 0.56
C ASP A 21 12.08 -2.62 1.30
N GLY A 22 11.74 -3.69 0.60
CA GLY A 22 10.98 -4.78 1.21
C GLY A 22 9.49 -4.57 1.27
N LEU A 23 9.00 -3.41 0.86
CA LEU A 23 7.57 -3.13 0.83
C LEU A 23 7.04 -3.39 -0.57
N ARG A 24 5.86 -3.98 -0.66
CA ARG A 24 5.27 -4.36 -1.93
C ARG A 24 4.14 -3.42 -2.27
N PHE A 25 4.23 -2.84 -3.44
CA PHE A 25 3.23 -1.88 -3.90
C PHE A 25 2.68 -2.29 -5.25
N PHE A 26 1.40 -1.97 -5.44
CA PHE A 26 0.83 -1.95 -6.76
C PHE A 26 0.77 -0.47 -7.14
N VAL A 27 1.43 -0.07 -8.22
CA VAL A 27 1.44 1.33 -8.62
C VAL A 27 0.57 1.52 -9.85
N ARG A 28 -0.19 2.59 -9.85
CA ARG A 28 -1.02 2.95 -11.01
C ARG A 28 -0.24 3.96 -11.84
N THR A 29 0.06 3.58 -13.05
CA THR A 29 0.92 4.40 -13.89
C THR A 29 0.19 5.61 -14.46
N ASP A 30 -1.14 5.56 -14.53
CA ASP A 30 -1.93 6.68 -15.01
C ASP A 30 -2.11 7.77 -13.96
N THR A 31 -2.37 7.41 -12.72
CA THR A 31 -2.61 8.37 -11.64
C THR A 31 -1.38 8.63 -10.79
N LYS A 32 -0.32 7.83 -10.94
CA LYS A 32 0.90 7.91 -10.14
C LYS A 32 0.63 7.65 -8.67
N GLU A 33 -0.29 6.76 -8.40
CA GLU A 33 -0.60 6.32 -7.04
C GLU A 33 0.04 4.99 -6.75
N ALA A 34 0.40 4.77 -5.48
CA ALA A 34 0.93 3.49 -5.02
C ALA A 34 0.04 2.96 -3.89
N ILE A 35 -0.26 1.67 -3.95
CA ILE A 35 -1.10 1.00 -2.97
C ILE A 35 -0.25 -0.07 -2.31
N LEU A 36 -0.07 0.02 -0.99
CA LEU A 36 0.70 -0.98 -0.27
C LEU A 36 -0.14 -2.24 -0.11
N PHE A 37 0.47 -3.40 -0.37
CA PHE A 37 -0.24 -4.65 -0.23
C PHE A 37 0.69 -5.71 0.36
N ASP A 38 0.18 -6.94 0.48
CA ASP A 38 0.89 -8.08 1.05
C ASP A 38 0.76 -8.10 2.56
N ASN A 39 1.02 -9.24 3.16
CA ASN A 39 0.86 -9.40 4.60
C ASN A 39 2.02 -10.20 5.21
N SER A 40 3.22 -9.97 4.71
CA SER A 40 4.40 -10.69 5.19
C SER A 40 5.36 -9.76 5.93
N TYR A 41 4.87 -8.71 6.54
CA TYR A 41 5.72 -7.71 7.18
C TYR A 41 5.94 -8.02 8.66
N SER A 42 7.09 -7.61 9.19
CA SER A 42 7.42 -7.81 10.59
C SER A 42 8.25 -6.64 11.09
N GLY A 43 8.32 -6.50 12.41
CA GLY A 43 9.13 -5.47 13.04
C GLY A 43 8.52 -4.09 12.90
N ASN A 44 9.38 -3.10 12.79
CA ASN A 44 8.95 -1.70 12.66
C ASN A 44 8.92 -1.34 11.19
N ILE A 45 7.76 -0.96 10.70
CA ILE A 45 7.57 -0.62 9.29
C ILE A 45 7.30 0.87 9.17
N THR A 46 8.08 1.55 8.35
CA THR A 46 7.84 2.95 8.03
C THR A 46 7.45 3.01 6.55
N VAL A 47 6.21 3.39 6.29
CA VAL A 47 5.72 3.48 4.92
C VAL A 47 6.02 4.89 4.41
N PRO A 48 6.74 5.03 3.30
CA PRO A 48 7.08 6.36 2.78
C PRO A 48 5.89 7.02 2.11
N GLU A 49 5.92 8.34 2.03
CA GLU A 49 4.89 9.07 1.29
C GLU A 49 5.01 8.83 -0.20
N LYS A 50 6.23 8.70 -0.68
CA LYS A 50 6.49 8.58 -2.11
C LYS A 50 7.52 7.51 -2.36
N ILE A 51 7.36 6.84 -3.49
CA ILE A 51 8.34 5.86 -3.95
C ILE A 51 8.70 6.19 -5.39
N THR A 52 9.91 5.80 -5.79
CA THR A 52 10.37 6.04 -7.15
C THR A 52 10.72 4.70 -7.79
N ASP A 53 10.20 4.46 -8.97
CA ASP A 53 10.50 3.25 -9.72
C ASP A 53 10.80 3.65 -11.15
N GLU A 54 11.98 3.27 -11.64
CA GLU A 54 12.42 3.59 -12.99
C GLU A 54 12.28 5.08 -13.31
N GLY A 55 12.64 5.91 -12.35
CA GLY A 55 12.61 7.36 -12.54
C GLY A 55 11.24 8.01 -12.40
N VAL A 56 10.20 7.22 -12.12
CA VAL A 56 8.85 7.75 -11.96
C VAL A 56 8.48 7.75 -10.50
N GLU A 57 7.97 8.87 -10.02
CA GLU A 57 7.58 9.01 -8.62
C GLU A 57 6.09 8.70 -8.46
N TYR A 58 5.76 7.93 -7.44
CA TYR A 58 4.38 7.57 -7.12
C TYR A 58 4.11 7.99 -5.68
N THR A 59 2.88 8.41 -5.41
CA THR A 59 2.46 8.79 -4.06
C THR A 59 1.70 7.63 -3.43
N VAL A 60 2.07 7.27 -2.20
CA VAL A 60 1.39 6.18 -1.49
C VAL A 60 0.08 6.73 -0.94
N THR A 61 -1.04 6.24 -1.44
CA THR A 61 -2.36 6.78 -1.12
C THR A 61 -3.26 5.83 -0.36
N SER A 62 -2.96 4.54 -0.37
CA SER A 62 -3.85 3.60 0.31
C SER A 62 -3.14 2.30 0.67
N PHE A 63 -3.76 1.58 1.60
CA PHE A 63 -3.35 0.23 1.95
C PHE A 63 -4.46 -0.72 1.48
N ALA A 64 -4.08 -1.79 0.83
CA ALA A 64 -5.02 -2.76 0.31
C ALA A 64 -5.69 -3.54 1.46
N ASN A 65 -6.78 -4.21 1.16
CA ASN A 65 -7.45 -5.07 2.13
C ASN A 65 -6.47 -6.11 2.64
N GLY A 66 -6.47 -6.31 3.95
CA GLY A 66 -5.63 -7.30 4.58
C GLY A 66 -4.14 -7.01 4.53
N CYS A 67 -3.76 -5.76 4.25
CA CYS A 67 -2.37 -5.41 4.01
C CYS A 67 -1.41 -5.88 5.11
N PHE A 68 -1.79 -5.74 6.37
CA PHE A 68 -0.96 -6.20 7.48
C PHE A 68 -1.64 -7.32 8.26
N SER A 69 -2.66 -7.94 7.69
CA SER A 69 -3.42 -8.97 8.38
C SER A 69 -2.51 -10.14 8.78
N ASN A 70 -2.66 -10.61 10.00
CA ASN A 70 -1.88 -11.74 10.53
C ASN A 70 -0.37 -11.51 10.54
N CYS A 71 0.07 -10.26 10.54
CA CYS A 71 1.49 -9.97 10.70
C CYS A 71 1.81 -10.03 12.19
N LYS A 72 2.02 -11.24 12.69
CA LYS A 72 2.12 -11.48 14.13
C LYS A 72 3.37 -10.89 14.76
N SER A 73 4.40 -10.66 13.98
CA SER A 73 5.63 -10.07 14.47
C SER A 73 5.77 -8.59 14.14
N LEU A 74 4.71 -7.99 13.63
CA LEU A 74 4.71 -6.57 13.32
C LEU A 74 4.55 -5.79 14.62
N THR A 75 5.49 -4.90 14.91
CA THR A 75 5.48 -4.16 16.17
C THR A 75 5.04 -2.72 16.03
N SER A 76 5.30 -2.10 14.90
CA SER A 76 4.84 -0.73 14.67
C SER A 76 4.73 -0.46 13.18
N VAL A 77 3.82 0.46 12.84
CA VAL A 77 3.66 0.93 11.47
C VAL A 77 3.52 2.44 11.53
N SER A 78 4.33 3.13 10.73
CA SER A 78 4.22 4.57 10.58
C SER A 78 3.50 4.83 9.26
N ILE A 79 2.33 5.44 9.33
CA ILE A 79 1.48 5.71 8.18
C ILE A 79 1.69 7.16 7.74
N PRO A 80 2.08 7.39 6.49
CA PRO A 80 2.34 8.76 6.04
C PRO A 80 1.06 9.54 5.81
N SER A 81 1.15 10.85 5.83
CA SER A 81 -0.01 11.72 5.69
C SER A 81 -0.59 11.72 4.28
N SER A 82 0.06 11.07 3.32
CA SER A 82 -0.47 10.91 1.98
C SER A 82 -1.55 9.84 1.88
N VAL A 83 -1.66 8.96 2.89
CA VAL A 83 -2.62 7.86 2.85
C VAL A 83 -4.01 8.38 3.18
N THR A 84 -4.96 8.09 2.30
CA THR A 84 -6.34 8.54 2.47
C THR A 84 -7.31 7.40 2.74
N SER A 85 -6.93 6.15 2.44
CA SER A 85 -7.81 5.02 2.72
C SER A 85 -7.02 3.81 3.19
N ILE A 86 -7.62 3.05 4.08
CA ILE A 86 -7.05 1.82 4.62
C ILE A 86 -8.10 0.74 4.44
N GLY A 87 -7.70 -0.36 3.84
CA GLY A 87 -8.63 -1.44 3.51
C GLY A 87 -9.14 -2.21 4.72
N SER A 88 -10.09 -3.10 4.46
CA SER A 88 -10.68 -3.93 5.51
C SER A 88 -9.66 -4.96 5.98
N TRP A 89 -9.72 -5.32 7.26
CA TRP A 89 -8.88 -6.34 7.90
C TRP A 89 -7.40 -6.00 7.90
N CYS A 90 -7.06 -4.72 7.66
CA CYS A 90 -5.69 -4.33 7.42
C CYS A 90 -4.76 -4.66 8.59
N PHE A 91 -5.20 -4.44 9.81
CA PHE A 91 -4.38 -4.73 10.99
C PHE A 91 -4.96 -5.84 11.85
N ALA A 92 -5.82 -6.66 11.27
CA ALA A 92 -6.43 -7.75 12.03
C ALA A 92 -5.37 -8.79 12.41
N TYR A 93 -5.47 -9.27 13.64
CA TYR A 93 -4.59 -10.33 14.15
C TYR A 93 -3.10 -9.98 14.17
N CYS A 94 -2.78 -8.70 14.32
CA CYS A 94 -1.40 -8.26 14.53
C CYS A 94 -1.12 -8.31 16.03
N GLU A 95 -0.67 -9.46 16.51
CA GLU A 95 -0.57 -9.73 17.95
C GLU A 95 0.44 -8.86 18.67
N GLU A 96 1.53 -8.50 18.00
CA GLU A 96 2.58 -7.69 18.61
C GLU A 96 2.38 -6.19 18.43
N LEU A 97 1.39 -5.78 17.65
CA LEU A 97 1.16 -4.38 17.39
C LEU A 97 0.34 -3.80 18.55
N LYS A 98 0.99 -3.00 19.39
CA LYS A 98 0.36 -2.48 20.59
C LYS A 98 -0.45 -1.21 20.35
N SER A 99 -0.03 -0.40 19.41
CA SER A 99 -0.74 0.82 19.11
C SER A 99 -0.39 1.27 17.69
N ILE A 100 -1.25 2.08 17.12
CA ILE A 100 -1.02 2.63 15.81
C ILE A 100 -1.70 3.98 15.76
N THR A 101 -1.06 4.95 15.12
CA THR A 101 -1.65 6.26 14.94
C THR A 101 -2.18 6.37 13.52
N ILE A 102 -3.46 6.62 13.39
CA ILE A 102 -4.09 6.81 12.09
C ILE A 102 -4.06 8.30 11.78
N PRO A 103 -3.38 8.74 10.73
CA PRO A 103 -3.30 10.16 10.45
C PRO A 103 -4.65 10.73 10.03
N SER A 104 -4.83 12.03 10.23
CA SER A 104 -6.10 12.68 9.91
C SER A 104 -6.37 12.69 8.41
N SER A 105 -5.38 12.38 7.58
CA SER A 105 -5.58 12.28 6.14
C SER A 105 -6.47 11.10 5.75
N VAL A 106 -6.59 10.09 6.63
CA VAL A 106 -7.37 8.90 6.32
C VAL A 106 -8.84 9.22 6.46
N THR A 107 -9.57 9.15 5.37
CA THR A 107 -10.99 9.44 5.34
C THR A 107 -11.84 8.18 5.13
N SER A 108 -11.19 7.07 4.79
CA SER A 108 -11.89 5.81 4.56
C SER A 108 -11.15 4.70 5.29
N LEU A 109 -11.81 4.05 6.24
CA LEU A 109 -11.22 2.97 7.02
C LEU A 109 -12.12 1.75 6.88
N GLY A 110 -11.55 0.65 6.43
CA GLY A 110 -12.30 -0.56 6.16
C GLY A 110 -12.83 -1.24 7.42
N GLU A 111 -13.68 -2.25 7.21
CA GLU A 111 -14.27 -3.00 8.30
C GLU A 111 -13.26 -3.91 8.97
N VAL A 112 -13.44 -4.15 10.26
CA VAL A 112 -12.61 -5.06 11.06
C VAL A 112 -11.14 -4.75 10.85
N CYS A 113 -10.82 -3.44 10.85
CA CYS A 113 -9.45 -3.04 10.58
C CYS A 113 -8.50 -3.42 11.73
N PHE A 114 -9.04 -3.57 12.94
CA PHE A 114 -8.23 -3.90 14.11
C PHE A 114 -8.67 -5.14 14.82
#